data_5d4aad7b71dfc66be81d47535895ea37
#
_entry.id   5d4aad7b71dfc66be81d47535895ea37
#
_cell.length_a   1.000
_cell.length_b   1.000
_cell.length_c   1.000
_cell.angle_alpha   90.00
_cell.angle_beta   90.00
_cell.angle_gamma   90.00
#
_symmetry.space_group_name_H-M   'P 1'
#
loop_
_entity.id
_entity.type
_entity.pdbx_description
1 polymer ?
#
loop_
_entity_poly.entity_id
_entity_poly.type
_entity_poly.pdbx_seq_one_letter_code
_entity_poly.pdbx_strand_id
1 'polypeptide(L)'
;MPNITTNTLSKPMAYTIIMLGILALAFSAIMVKEANFEPVTNAFLRCLIGFVVLIPFAYREMKKHGPLNKVGLALAIGAGIFLGIDMTAWNYAIFYVGAGISSVLLNLQIIVLPVLAMIFDKFRPQRSFWVLVPIMIFGIILTGGIFDGDPIEGPATIYGRPIAVVGTLLGVLSGICYGVYLYMSRESGTFNPRRYVQPLMWVFLAQLIPQGFTMLFISPEGWNVTQGVLIDGKLPMNPEVLSGDMITAANWWWMIVLAVVGHAMAWVFVQIGSVNLRPTIVAGLLLLSPITTVLVAPYTSGESISLLQAIGIVIVLAAVAYQNDLHTVFWNLFRGAKK
;
A
#
# COMPACT_ATOMS: atom_id res chain seq x y z
N MET A 1 12.78 20.67 14.68
CA MET A 1 11.66 20.75 13.73
C MET A 1 10.51 21.47 14.41
N PRO A 2 9.95 22.54 13.86
CA PRO A 2 8.82 23.22 14.49
C PRO A 2 7.60 22.26 14.46
N ASN A 3 7.01 22.01 15.63
CA ASN A 3 5.74 21.33 15.80
C ASN A 3 4.61 22.19 15.20
N ILE A 4 4.41 22.11 13.88
CA ILE A 4 3.25 22.75 13.24
C ILE A 4 2.11 21.72 13.27
N THR A 5 1.62 21.40 14.45
CA THR A 5 0.31 20.79 14.59
C THR A 5 -0.73 21.91 14.50
N THR A 6 -1.12 22.24 13.29
CA THR A 6 -2.36 23.01 13.09
C THR A 6 -3.53 22.07 13.37
N ASN A 7 -3.83 21.83 14.65
CA ASN A 7 -5.02 21.07 15.05
C ASN A 7 -6.27 21.78 14.56
N THR A 8 -6.71 21.43 13.35
CA THR A 8 -7.94 21.97 12.75
C THR A 8 -9.16 21.12 13.12
N LEU A 9 -8.93 19.89 13.60
CA LEU A 9 -9.97 18.94 13.98
C LEU A 9 -9.88 18.54 15.46
N SER A 10 -11.01 18.21 16.05
CA SER A 10 -11.02 17.59 17.38
C SER A 10 -10.33 16.22 17.33
N LYS A 11 -9.61 15.85 18.42
CA LYS A 11 -8.92 14.56 18.48
C LYS A 11 -9.83 13.36 18.16
N PRO A 12 -11.03 13.22 18.73
CA PRO A 12 -11.92 12.10 18.40
C PRO A 12 -12.24 12.04 16.90
N MET A 13 -12.52 13.18 16.27
CA MET A 13 -12.80 13.24 14.84
C MET A 13 -11.60 12.83 13.98
N ALA A 14 -10.38 13.23 14.37
CA ALA A 14 -9.17 12.82 13.67
C ALA A 14 -8.95 11.30 13.77
N TYR A 15 -9.20 10.69 14.96
CA TYR A 15 -9.16 9.23 15.12
C TYR A 15 -10.21 8.53 14.24
N THR A 16 -11.43 9.01 14.21
CA THR A 16 -12.50 8.41 13.38
C THR A 16 -12.14 8.44 11.90
N ILE A 17 -11.68 9.58 11.41
CA ILE A 17 -11.32 9.76 9.98
C ILE A 17 -10.17 8.83 9.60
N ILE A 18 -9.09 8.78 10.38
CA ILE A 18 -7.95 7.91 10.06
C ILE A 18 -8.33 6.43 10.15
N MET A 19 -9.16 6.03 11.11
CA MET A 19 -9.64 4.65 11.22
C MET A 19 -10.46 4.22 10.02
N LEU A 20 -11.36 5.08 9.53
CA LEU A 20 -12.10 4.82 8.30
C LEU A 20 -11.17 4.68 7.09
N GLY A 21 -10.14 5.53 6.99
CA GLY A 21 -9.13 5.42 5.94
C GLY A 21 -8.34 4.10 6.01
N ILE A 22 -7.91 3.71 7.20
CA ILE A 22 -7.15 2.47 7.43
C ILE A 22 -7.98 1.22 7.12
N LEU A 23 -9.25 1.20 7.54
CA LEU A 23 -10.15 0.10 7.20
C LEU A 23 -10.37 0.02 5.69
N ALA A 24 -10.59 1.16 5.02
CA ALA A 24 -10.71 1.19 3.56
C ALA A 24 -9.44 0.66 2.86
N LEU A 25 -8.23 1.01 3.36
CA LEU A 25 -6.97 0.45 2.85
C LEU A 25 -6.86 -1.06 3.12
N ALA A 26 -7.27 -1.54 4.29
CA ALA A 26 -7.22 -2.95 4.64
C ALA A 26 -8.08 -3.81 3.69
N PHE A 27 -9.27 -3.31 3.35
CA PHE A 27 -10.16 -3.98 2.41
C PHE A 27 -9.77 -3.79 0.94
N SER A 28 -8.90 -2.83 0.62
CA SER A 28 -8.52 -2.55 -0.78
C SER A 28 -7.89 -3.74 -1.48
N ALA A 29 -7.07 -4.55 -0.80
CA ALA A 29 -6.47 -5.75 -1.36
C ALA A 29 -7.52 -6.83 -1.72
N ILE A 30 -8.57 -6.93 -0.89
CA ILE A 30 -9.71 -7.81 -1.14
C ILE A 30 -10.51 -7.29 -2.33
N MET A 31 -10.78 -5.97 -2.36
CA MET A 31 -11.51 -5.34 -3.48
C MET A 31 -10.76 -5.50 -4.81
N VAL A 32 -9.41 -5.57 -4.81
CA VAL A 32 -8.60 -5.86 -6.00
C VAL A 32 -8.96 -7.23 -6.57
N LYS A 33 -9.07 -8.24 -5.71
CA LYS A 33 -9.47 -9.61 -6.13
C LYS A 33 -10.90 -9.68 -6.62
N GLU A 34 -11.83 -9.02 -5.91
CA GLU A 34 -13.24 -8.99 -6.29
C GLU A 34 -13.50 -8.24 -7.60
N ALA A 35 -12.74 -7.16 -7.85
CA ALA A 35 -12.78 -6.46 -9.12
C ALA A 35 -12.33 -7.35 -10.28
N ASN A 36 -11.38 -8.26 -10.01
CA ASN A 36 -10.92 -9.30 -10.92
C ASN A 36 -10.49 -8.80 -12.32
N PHE A 37 -9.91 -7.61 -12.37
CA PHE A 37 -9.22 -7.12 -13.57
C PHE A 37 -7.79 -7.66 -13.60
N GLU A 38 -7.20 -7.70 -14.77
CA GLU A 38 -5.77 -7.96 -14.91
C GLU A 38 -4.97 -6.98 -13.99
N PRO A 39 -3.89 -7.43 -13.32
CA PRO A 39 -3.24 -6.66 -12.26
C PRO A 39 -2.85 -5.23 -12.63
N VAL A 40 -2.27 -5.01 -13.81
CA VAL A 40 -1.87 -3.67 -14.26
C VAL A 40 -3.07 -2.82 -14.63
N THR A 41 -4.05 -3.40 -15.32
CA THR A 41 -5.30 -2.74 -15.66
C THR A 41 -6.05 -2.32 -14.39
N ASN A 42 -6.07 -3.18 -13.37
CA ASN A 42 -6.62 -2.86 -12.07
C ASN A 42 -5.92 -1.65 -11.44
N ALA A 43 -4.58 -1.67 -11.40
CA ALA A 43 -3.78 -0.56 -10.86
C ALA A 43 -4.03 0.75 -11.64
N PHE A 44 -4.05 0.70 -12.97
CA PHE A 44 -4.27 1.86 -13.81
C PHE A 44 -5.67 2.46 -13.65
N LEU A 45 -6.71 1.64 -13.77
CA LEU A 45 -8.10 2.11 -13.68
C LEU A 45 -8.43 2.70 -12.30
N ARG A 46 -7.99 2.05 -11.21
CA ARG A 46 -8.24 2.60 -9.87
C ARG A 46 -7.55 3.95 -9.66
N CYS A 47 -6.34 4.12 -10.19
CA CYS A 47 -5.63 5.40 -10.10
C CYS A 47 -6.26 6.47 -10.99
N LEU A 48 -6.68 6.12 -12.21
CA LEU A 48 -7.37 7.03 -13.12
C LEU A 48 -8.70 7.52 -12.54
N ILE A 49 -9.55 6.61 -12.07
CA ILE A 49 -10.82 6.96 -11.43
C ILE A 49 -10.58 7.80 -10.18
N GLY A 50 -9.62 7.38 -9.33
CA GLY A 50 -9.24 8.12 -8.14
C GLY A 50 -8.75 9.54 -8.44
N PHE A 51 -7.93 9.71 -9.50
CA PHE A 51 -7.50 11.03 -9.98
C PHE A 51 -8.70 11.90 -10.37
N VAL A 52 -9.61 11.38 -11.19
CA VAL A 52 -10.80 12.10 -11.63
C VAL A 52 -11.67 12.54 -10.44
N VAL A 53 -11.84 11.65 -9.46
CA VAL A 53 -12.60 11.95 -8.23
C VAL A 53 -11.93 13.07 -7.42
N LEU A 54 -10.62 13.16 -7.40
CA LEU A 54 -9.90 14.19 -6.62
C LEU A 54 -9.89 15.58 -7.29
N ILE A 55 -10.09 15.68 -8.62
CA ILE A 55 -10.04 16.96 -9.36
C ILE A 55 -10.90 18.06 -8.71
N PRO A 56 -12.20 17.87 -8.45
CA PRO A 56 -13.04 18.94 -7.92
C PRO A 56 -12.60 19.38 -6.51
N PHE A 57 -12.11 18.47 -5.69
CA PHE A 57 -11.62 18.77 -4.34
C PHE A 57 -10.28 19.51 -4.39
N ALA A 58 -9.33 19.06 -5.23
CA ALA A 58 -8.07 19.72 -5.45
C ALA A 58 -8.24 21.14 -6.03
N TYR A 59 -9.21 21.32 -6.94
CA TYR A 59 -9.53 22.63 -7.48
C TYR A 59 -10.08 23.58 -6.42
N ARG A 60 -10.97 23.10 -5.52
CA ARG A 60 -11.46 23.89 -4.39
C ARG A 60 -10.34 24.27 -3.43
N GLU A 61 -9.43 23.32 -3.13
CA GLU A 61 -8.28 23.58 -2.28
C GLU A 61 -7.33 24.58 -2.94
N MET A 62 -7.10 24.49 -4.25
CA MET A 62 -6.30 25.44 -5.01
C MET A 62 -6.88 26.86 -4.98
N LYS A 63 -8.20 27.02 -5.12
CA LYS A 63 -8.84 28.32 -4.99
C LYS A 63 -8.69 28.92 -3.60
N LYS A 64 -8.69 28.09 -2.55
CA LYS A 64 -8.62 28.53 -1.15
C LYS A 64 -7.19 28.82 -0.69
N HIS A 65 -6.20 28.02 -1.12
CA HIS A 65 -4.84 28.05 -0.60
C HIS A 65 -3.77 28.36 -1.66
N GLY A 66 -4.20 28.58 -2.90
CA GLY A 66 -3.31 28.80 -4.04
C GLY A 66 -2.70 27.50 -4.59
N PRO A 67 -1.93 27.57 -5.71
CA PRO A 67 -1.26 26.43 -6.33
C PRO A 67 -0.11 25.90 -5.46
N LEU A 68 0.35 24.68 -5.77
CA LEU A 68 1.51 24.07 -5.12
C LEU A 68 2.80 24.83 -5.43
N ASN A 69 3.74 24.83 -4.49
CA ASN A 69 5.11 25.24 -4.72
C ASN A 69 5.75 24.31 -5.77
N LYS A 70 6.60 24.84 -6.66
CA LYS A 70 7.24 24.09 -7.75
C LYS A 70 8.05 22.88 -7.25
N VAL A 71 8.80 23.04 -6.16
CA VAL A 71 9.59 21.94 -5.55
C VAL A 71 8.64 20.88 -4.99
N GLY A 72 7.63 21.30 -4.23
CA GLY A 72 6.64 20.39 -3.68
C GLY A 72 5.82 19.67 -4.75
N LEU A 73 5.53 20.34 -5.89
CA LEU A 73 4.89 19.70 -7.05
C LEU A 73 5.81 18.65 -7.69
N ALA A 74 7.08 18.95 -7.90
CA ALA A 74 8.05 18.00 -8.45
C ALA A 74 8.20 16.76 -7.55
N LEU A 75 8.24 16.97 -6.23
CA LEU A 75 8.26 15.89 -5.24
C LEU A 75 6.95 15.05 -5.29
N ALA A 76 5.78 15.68 -5.45
CA ALA A 76 4.52 14.97 -5.58
C ALA A 76 4.47 14.12 -6.86
N ILE A 77 4.96 14.65 -7.99
CA ILE A 77 5.06 13.90 -9.26
C ILE A 77 6.04 12.72 -9.09
N GLY A 78 7.22 12.94 -8.54
CA GLY A 78 8.18 11.87 -8.27
C GLY A 78 7.61 10.81 -7.33
N ALA A 79 6.94 11.22 -6.25
CA ALA A 79 6.22 10.33 -5.35
C ALA A 79 5.19 9.47 -6.10
N GLY A 80 4.44 10.09 -7.03
CA GLY A 80 3.46 9.39 -7.85
C GLY A 80 4.08 8.33 -8.77
N ILE A 81 5.22 8.60 -9.37
CA ILE A 81 5.94 7.61 -10.19
C ILE A 81 6.31 6.38 -9.36
N PHE A 82 6.91 6.57 -8.17
CA PHE A 82 7.26 5.45 -7.30
C PHE A 82 6.02 4.71 -6.78
N LEU A 83 4.95 5.43 -6.42
CA LEU A 83 3.71 4.81 -6.03
C LEU A 83 3.05 4.03 -7.19
N GLY A 84 3.21 4.47 -8.43
CA GLY A 84 2.73 3.75 -9.60
C GLY A 84 3.47 2.45 -9.85
N ILE A 85 4.79 2.42 -9.66
CA ILE A 85 5.60 1.19 -9.70
C ILE A 85 5.19 0.26 -8.55
N ASP A 86 5.05 0.81 -7.34
CA ASP A 86 4.57 0.09 -6.17
C ASP A 86 3.22 -0.57 -6.44
N MET A 87 2.23 0.20 -6.86
CA MET A 87 0.87 -0.30 -7.09
C MET A 87 0.83 -1.40 -8.15
N THR A 88 1.64 -1.29 -9.21
CA THR A 88 1.76 -2.33 -10.23
C THR A 88 2.34 -3.62 -9.61
N ALA A 89 3.48 -3.51 -8.95
CA ALA A 89 4.15 -4.65 -8.32
C ALA A 89 3.28 -5.29 -7.24
N TRP A 90 2.59 -4.48 -6.43
CA TRP A 90 1.70 -4.95 -5.36
C TRP A 90 0.48 -5.68 -5.90
N ASN A 91 -0.14 -5.19 -6.98
CA ASN A 91 -1.26 -5.90 -7.60
C ASN A 91 -0.83 -7.29 -8.10
N TYR A 92 0.30 -7.40 -8.79
CA TYR A 92 0.83 -8.71 -9.16
C TYR A 92 1.12 -9.59 -7.94
N ALA A 93 1.73 -9.02 -6.87
CA ALA A 93 1.99 -9.78 -5.65
C ALA A 93 0.69 -10.29 -5.00
N ILE A 94 -0.42 -9.51 -5.00
CA ILE A 94 -1.72 -9.96 -4.50
C ILE A 94 -2.16 -11.24 -5.20
N PHE A 95 -2.02 -11.29 -6.52
CA PHE A 95 -2.44 -12.45 -7.30
C PHE A 95 -1.47 -13.65 -7.17
N TYR A 96 -0.18 -13.41 -6.93
CA TYR A 96 0.83 -14.47 -6.87
C TYR A 96 1.02 -15.08 -5.48
N VAL A 97 1.00 -14.28 -4.43
CA VAL A 97 1.23 -14.75 -3.06
C VAL A 97 0.07 -14.44 -2.11
N GLY A 98 -0.99 -13.82 -2.59
CA GLY A 98 -2.17 -13.51 -1.82
C GLY A 98 -2.20 -12.09 -1.24
N ALA A 99 -3.40 -11.62 -0.88
CA ALA A 99 -3.65 -10.28 -0.35
C ALA A 99 -3.04 -10.09 1.05
N GLY A 100 -3.12 -11.11 1.90
CA GLY A 100 -2.55 -11.11 3.23
C GLY A 100 -1.03 -10.94 3.20
N ILE A 101 -0.35 -11.81 2.45
CA ILE A 101 1.12 -11.82 2.34
C ILE A 101 1.63 -10.53 1.69
N SER A 102 1.04 -10.11 0.57
CA SER A 102 1.45 -8.89 -0.13
C SER A 102 1.32 -7.64 0.74
N SER A 103 0.28 -7.58 1.58
CA SER A 103 0.09 -6.47 2.54
C SER A 103 1.16 -6.45 3.65
N VAL A 104 1.68 -7.61 4.05
CA VAL A 104 2.78 -7.69 5.02
C VAL A 104 4.11 -7.29 4.36
N LEU A 105 4.38 -7.73 3.13
CA LEU A 105 5.60 -7.37 2.38
C LEU A 105 5.74 -5.85 2.18
N LEU A 106 4.63 -5.15 2.01
CA LEU A 106 4.58 -3.69 1.90
C LEU A 106 5.22 -2.99 3.12
N ASN A 107 5.25 -3.63 4.30
CA ASN A 107 5.86 -3.05 5.50
C ASN A 107 7.40 -2.89 5.43
N LEU A 108 8.06 -3.37 4.37
CA LEU A 108 9.46 -3.07 4.09
C LEU A 108 9.73 -1.55 4.03
N GLN A 109 8.71 -0.73 3.74
CA GLN A 109 8.76 0.72 3.85
C GLN A 109 9.36 1.23 5.17
N ILE A 110 9.17 0.49 6.26
CA ILE A 110 9.67 0.86 7.60
C ILE A 110 11.19 0.84 7.67
N ILE A 111 11.83 0.04 6.84
CA ILE A 111 13.28 0.03 6.66
C ILE A 111 13.70 1.16 5.70
N VAL A 112 12.98 1.29 4.59
CA VAL A 112 13.33 2.23 3.51
C VAL A 112 13.22 3.68 3.96
N LEU A 113 12.15 4.04 4.66
CA LEU A 113 11.90 5.42 5.07
C LEU A 113 13.00 6.00 5.98
N PRO A 114 13.44 5.33 7.08
CA PRO A 114 14.57 5.80 7.89
C PRO A 114 15.89 5.82 7.14
N VAL A 115 16.13 4.88 6.22
CA VAL A 115 17.34 4.87 5.38
C VAL A 115 17.39 6.10 4.47
N LEU A 116 16.29 6.46 3.82
CA LEU A 116 16.21 7.68 3.02
C LEU A 116 16.38 8.94 3.87
N ALA A 117 15.75 8.99 5.05
CA ALA A 117 15.92 10.10 5.99
C ALA A 117 17.38 10.21 6.49
N MET A 118 18.09 9.08 6.64
CA MET A 118 19.51 9.08 6.98
C MET A 118 20.37 9.68 5.85
N ILE A 119 20.06 9.34 4.59
CA ILE A 119 20.82 9.80 3.42
C ILE A 119 20.58 11.29 3.16
N PHE A 120 19.31 11.72 3.15
CA PHE A 120 18.94 13.06 2.70
C PHE A 120 18.77 14.06 3.86
N ASP A 121 18.22 13.65 5.01
CA ASP A 121 17.94 14.52 6.15
C ASP A 121 19.04 14.47 7.22
N LYS A 122 20.10 13.64 7.02
CA LYS A 122 21.16 13.38 8.02
C LYS A 122 20.60 12.85 9.35
N PHE A 123 19.43 12.23 9.31
CA PHE A 123 18.80 11.59 10.46
C PHE A 123 19.65 10.40 10.94
N ARG A 124 19.76 10.22 12.26
CA ARG A 124 20.45 9.04 12.82
C ARG A 124 19.40 8.11 13.45
N PRO A 125 19.13 6.94 12.84
CA PRO A 125 18.21 5.99 13.43
C PRO A 125 18.76 5.44 14.76
N GLN A 126 17.85 5.04 15.64
CA GLN A 126 18.22 4.41 16.91
C GLN A 126 19.00 3.10 16.68
N ARG A 127 19.81 2.70 17.64
CA ARG A 127 20.59 1.44 17.53
C ARG A 127 19.71 0.21 17.34
N SER A 128 18.53 0.20 17.94
CA SER A 128 17.52 -0.85 17.76
C SER A 128 17.09 -1.06 16.31
N PHE A 129 17.08 0.00 15.49
CA PHE A 129 16.77 -0.11 14.07
C PHE A 129 17.67 -1.10 13.34
N TRP A 130 18.98 -1.06 13.59
CA TRP A 130 19.95 -1.95 12.94
C TRP A 130 19.82 -3.42 13.37
N VAL A 131 19.26 -3.68 14.55
CA VAL A 131 18.93 -5.03 15.01
C VAL A 131 17.62 -5.51 14.37
N LEU A 132 16.64 -4.61 14.20
CA LEU A 132 15.35 -4.95 13.61
C LEU A 132 15.42 -5.23 12.10
N VAL A 133 16.32 -4.56 11.36
CA VAL A 133 16.46 -4.76 9.92
C VAL A 133 16.67 -6.23 9.55
N PRO A 134 17.67 -6.97 10.08
CA PRO A 134 17.84 -8.39 9.75
C PRO A 134 16.67 -9.26 10.21
N ILE A 135 16.06 -8.96 11.35
CA ILE A 135 14.86 -9.67 11.84
C ILE A 135 13.68 -9.48 10.86
N MET A 136 13.46 -8.26 10.38
CA MET A 136 12.41 -7.99 9.39
C MET A 136 12.69 -8.68 8.06
N ILE A 137 13.93 -8.65 7.57
CA ILE A 137 14.30 -9.35 6.33
C ILE A 137 14.03 -10.85 6.47
N PHE A 138 14.42 -11.45 7.59
CA PHE A 138 14.15 -12.85 7.86
C PHE A 138 12.64 -13.15 7.91
N GLY A 139 11.87 -12.30 8.60
CA GLY A 139 10.39 -12.40 8.63
C GLY A 139 9.76 -12.29 7.25
N ILE A 140 10.25 -11.38 6.39
CA ILE A 140 9.79 -11.22 5.00
C ILE A 140 10.06 -12.48 4.17
N ILE A 141 11.25 -13.08 4.31
CA ILE A 141 11.61 -14.32 3.60
C ILE A 141 10.66 -15.47 3.99
N LEU A 142 10.37 -15.61 5.29
CA LEU A 142 9.40 -16.62 5.77
C LEU A 142 7.98 -16.33 5.27
N THR A 143 7.54 -15.07 5.33
CA THR A 143 6.21 -14.65 4.88
C THR A 143 5.99 -14.93 3.39
N GLY A 144 7.05 -14.81 2.58
CA GLY A 144 6.97 -15.05 1.14
C GLY A 144 6.70 -16.50 0.73
N GLY A 145 6.72 -17.45 1.67
CA GLY A 145 6.44 -18.88 1.38
C GLY A 145 7.51 -19.55 0.52
N ILE A 146 8.73 -19.00 0.49
CA ILE A 146 9.85 -19.52 -0.34
C ILE A 146 10.25 -20.93 0.13
N PHE A 147 10.02 -21.23 1.40
CA PHE A 147 10.36 -22.52 2.01
C PHE A 147 9.18 -23.50 2.11
N ASP A 148 7.98 -23.04 1.76
CA ASP A 148 6.81 -23.91 1.68
C ASP A 148 6.92 -24.66 0.36
N GLY A 149 7.09 -25.98 0.41
CA GLY A 149 7.11 -26.82 -0.79
C GLY A 149 5.83 -26.60 -1.61
N ASP A 150 5.90 -26.80 -2.92
CA ASP A 150 4.82 -26.51 -3.88
C ASP A 150 3.46 -27.10 -3.47
N PRO A 151 2.51 -26.32 -2.93
CA PRO A 151 1.15 -26.82 -2.68
C PRO A 151 0.21 -26.49 -3.84
N ILE A 152 0.73 -26.04 -5.00
CA ILE A 152 -0.10 -25.50 -6.06
C ILE A 152 -0.06 -26.45 -7.27
N GLU A 153 -1.18 -27.14 -7.48
CA GLU A 153 -1.51 -27.75 -8.76
C GLU A 153 -1.77 -26.61 -9.77
N GLY A 154 -0.77 -26.26 -10.55
CA GLY A 154 -0.81 -25.21 -11.57
C GLY A 154 0.57 -24.92 -12.12
N PRO A 155 0.76 -24.00 -13.08
CA PRO A 155 2.08 -23.62 -13.55
C PRO A 155 2.84 -22.97 -12.37
N ALA A 156 3.55 -23.81 -11.62
CA ALA A 156 4.33 -23.43 -10.44
C ALA A 156 5.44 -22.43 -10.76
N THR A 157 5.63 -22.04 -12.02
CA THR A 157 6.74 -21.19 -12.45
C THR A 157 6.29 -20.07 -13.37
N ILE A 158 6.85 -18.89 -13.16
CA ILE A 158 6.77 -17.72 -14.02
C ILE A 158 8.19 -17.38 -14.47
N TYR A 159 8.42 -17.30 -15.78
CA TYR A 159 9.76 -17.13 -16.35
C TYR A 159 10.79 -18.13 -15.81
N GLY A 160 10.35 -19.38 -15.60
CA GLY A 160 11.20 -20.45 -15.05
C GLY A 160 11.54 -20.33 -13.56
N ARG A 161 10.84 -19.46 -12.82
CA ARG A 161 10.99 -19.27 -11.37
C ARG A 161 9.71 -19.61 -10.63
N PRO A 162 9.78 -20.16 -9.41
CA PRO A 162 8.57 -20.41 -8.59
C PRO A 162 7.73 -19.15 -8.43
N ILE A 163 6.42 -19.28 -8.56
CA ILE A 163 5.47 -18.15 -8.47
C ILE A 163 5.59 -17.42 -7.12
N ALA A 164 5.80 -18.15 -6.02
CA ALA A 164 6.01 -17.58 -4.70
C ALA A 164 7.24 -16.66 -4.64
N VAL A 165 8.33 -17.05 -5.31
CA VAL A 165 9.56 -16.23 -5.38
C VAL A 165 9.30 -14.95 -6.16
N VAL A 166 8.65 -15.05 -7.34
CA VAL A 166 8.35 -13.87 -8.16
C VAL A 166 7.40 -12.93 -7.43
N GLY A 167 6.33 -13.45 -6.82
CA GLY A 167 5.37 -12.65 -6.05
C GLY A 167 6.01 -11.98 -4.83
N THR A 168 6.90 -12.70 -4.12
CA THR A 168 7.65 -12.12 -2.99
C THR A 168 8.57 -11.00 -3.45
N LEU A 169 9.31 -11.19 -4.55
CA LEU A 169 10.20 -10.15 -5.10
C LEU A 169 9.41 -8.91 -5.54
N LEU A 170 8.24 -9.08 -6.14
CA LEU A 170 7.34 -7.98 -6.49
C LEU A 170 6.80 -7.28 -5.24
N GLY A 171 6.44 -8.03 -4.20
CA GLY A 171 6.04 -7.45 -2.91
C GLY A 171 7.17 -6.68 -2.22
N VAL A 172 8.41 -7.16 -2.30
CA VAL A 172 9.60 -6.44 -1.81
C VAL A 172 9.84 -5.16 -2.62
N LEU A 173 9.76 -5.22 -3.95
CA LEU A 173 9.86 -4.05 -4.83
C LEU A 173 8.78 -3.02 -4.49
N SER A 174 7.56 -3.47 -4.30
CA SER A 174 6.43 -2.65 -3.85
C SER A 174 6.76 -1.94 -2.53
N GLY A 175 7.18 -2.66 -1.50
CA GLY A 175 7.53 -2.07 -0.20
C GLY A 175 8.67 -1.04 -0.27
N ILE A 176 9.66 -1.26 -1.15
CA ILE A 176 10.75 -0.29 -1.39
C ILE A 176 10.17 0.98 -2.04
N CYS A 177 9.43 0.83 -3.14
CA CYS A 177 8.84 1.96 -3.86
C CYS A 177 7.84 2.73 -3.00
N TYR A 178 7.07 2.03 -2.18
CA TYR A 178 6.16 2.64 -1.21
C TYR A 178 6.91 3.47 -0.17
N GLY A 179 8.05 2.98 0.33
CA GLY A 179 8.91 3.76 1.24
C GLY A 179 9.45 5.04 0.61
N VAL A 180 9.87 4.97 -0.67
CA VAL A 180 10.31 6.16 -1.44
C VAL A 180 9.15 7.14 -1.63
N TYR A 181 7.97 6.63 -2.02
CA TYR A 181 6.75 7.44 -2.12
C TYR A 181 6.46 8.19 -0.82
N LEU A 182 6.46 7.50 0.31
CA LEU A 182 6.16 8.11 1.61
C LEU A 182 7.16 9.21 1.97
N TYR A 183 8.45 9.00 1.70
CA TYR A 183 9.48 9.99 1.91
C TYR A 183 9.24 11.25 1.06
N MET A 184 9.07 11.08 -0.27
CA MET A 184 8.85 12.20 -1.19
C MET A 184 7.53 12.93 -0.94
N SER A 185 6.46 12.19 -0.62
CA SER A 185 5.15 12.75 -0.31
C SER A 185 5.19 13.59 0.97
N ARG A 186 5.92 13.12 2.00
CA ARG A 186 6.16 13.88 3.23
C ARG A 186 6.91 15.17 2.93
N GLU A 187 8.00 15.09 2.17
CA GLU A 187 8.79 16.27 1.79
C GLU A 187 7.96 17.25 0.94
N SER A 188 7.15 16.77 0.00
CA SER A 188 6.20 17.62 -0.74
C SER A 188 5.27 18.39 0.20
N GLY A 189 4.79 17.74 1.28
CA GLY A 189 3.94 18.36 2.30
C GLY A 189 4.63 19.51 3.06
N THR A 190 5.95 19.44 3.29
CA THR A 190 6.71 20.52 3.96
C THR A 190 6.72 21.82 3.14
N PHE A 191 6.77 21.69 1.80
CA PHE A 191 6.71 22.82 0.87
C PHE A 191 5.29 23.32 0.62
N ASN A 192 4.27 22.55 0.99
CA ASN A 192 2.87 22.82 0.69
C ASN A 192 1.97 22.74 1.94
N PRO A 193 2.22 23.55 2.98
CA PRO A 193 1.42 23.50 4.21
C PRO A 193 -0.06 23.81 3.92
N ARG A 194 -0.98 23.12 4.60
CA ARG A 194 -2.45 23.22 4.45
C ARG A 194 -3.01 22.78 3.10
N ARG A 195 -2.21 22.10 2.26
CA ARG A 195 -2.64 21.51 1.00
C ARG A 195 -2.50 20.00 1.11
N TYR A 196 -3.61 19.29 1.09
CA TYR A 196 -3.65 17.83 1.32
C TYR A 196 -4.12 17.09 0.07
N VAL A 197 -5.10 17.66 -0.63
CA VAL A 197 -5.73 17.02 -1.79
C VAL A 197 -4.96 17.30 -3.08
N GLN A 198 -4.45 18.53 -3.26
CA GLN A 198 -3.68 18.87 -4.46
C GLN A 198 -2.45 17.97 -4.65
N PRO A 199 -1.57 17.75 -3.64
CA PRO A 199 -0.44 16.84 -3.80
C PRO A 199 -0.89 15.42 -4.17
N LEU A 200 -1.94 14.88 -3.52
CA LEU A 200 -2.47 13.56 -3.82
C LEU A 200 -3.03 13.46 -5.24
N MET A 201 -3.71 14.49 -5.73
CA MET A 201 -4.18 14.52 -7.13
C MET A 201 -3.01 14.40 -8.11
N TRP A 202 -1.91 15.13 -7.89
CA TRP A 202 -0.72 15.04 -8.74
C TRP A 202 0.01 13.70 -8.60
N VAL A 203 0.05 13.14 -7.40
CA VAL A 203 0.53 11.76 -7.16
C VAL A 203 -0.29 10.78 -8.00
N PHE A 204 -1.63 10.86 -7.97
CA PHE A 204 -2.50 9.94 -8.70
C PHE A 204 -2.36 10.09 -10.22
N LEU A 205 -2.20 11.32 -10.71
CA LEU A 205 -1.91 11.54 -12.14
C LEU A 205 -0.56 10.93 -12.54
N ALA A 206 0.48 11.14 -11.75
CA ALA A 206 1.82 10.65 -12.06
C ALA A 206 1.94 9.11 -11.97
N GLN A 207 1.14 8.44 -11.14
CA GLN A 207 1.05 6.98 -11.09
C GLN A 207 0.68 6.35 -12.43
N LEU A 208 -0.11 7.04 -13.25
CA LEU A 208 -0.55 6.52 -14.54
C LEU A 208 0.61 6.31 -15.52
N ILE A 209 1.74 7.01 -15.32
CA ILE A 209 2.91 6.90 -16.22
C ILE A 209 3.52 5.49 -16.19
N PRO A 210 4.03 4.97 -15.03
CA PRO A 210 4.61 3.63 -14.98
C PRO A 210 3.58 2.54 -15.23
N GLN A 211 2.33 2.73 -14.82
CA GLN A 211 1.24 1.77 -15.06
C GLN A 211 0.90 1.68 -16.56
N GLY A 212 0.74 2.83 -17.23
CA GLY A 212 0.51 2.88 -18.67
C GLY A 212 1.68 2.30 -19.47
N PHE A 213 2.92 2.57 -19.03
CA PHE A 213 4.11 1.95 -19.64
C PHE A 213 4.07 0.42 -19.49
N THR A 214 3.73 -0.10 -18.32
CA THR A 214 3.63 -1.54 -18.08
C THR A 214 2.53 -2.17 -18.94
N MET A 215 1.36 -1.52 -19.05
CA MET A 215 0.27 -2.00 -19.90
C MET A 215 0.68 -2.07 -21.37
N LEU A 216 1.45 -1.08 -21.87
CA LEU A 216 1.82 -1.03 -23.28
C LEU A 216 2.95 -1.98 -23.66
N PHE A 217 3.93 -2.18 -22.77
CA PHE A 217 5.20 -2.83 -23.14
C PHE A 217 5.49 -4.14 -22.40
N ILE A 218 4.82 -4.40 -21.26
CA ILE A 218 5.12 -5.55 -20.39
C ILE A 218 3.94 -6.50 -20.30
N SER A 219 2.70 -5.97 -20.18
CA SER A 219 1.52 -6.81 -20.11
C SER A 219 1.21 -7.40 -21.49
N PRO A 220 1.07 -8.72 -21.64
CA PRO A 220 0.69 -9.33 -22.90
C PRO A 220 -0.70 -8.89 -23.39
N GLU A 221 -1.57 -8.45 -22.49
CA GLU A 221 -2.91 -7.94 -22.78
C GLU A 221 -2.91 -6.48 -23.23
N GLY A 222 -1.85 -5.73 -22.95
CA GLY A 222 -1.74 -4.33 -23.32
C GLY A 222 -2.89 -3.50 -22.77
N TRP A 223 -3.64 -2.84 -23.67
CA TRP A 223 -4.81 -2.02 -23.33
C TRP A 223 -6.13 -2.79 -23.24
N ASN A 224 -6.12 -4.10 -23.45
CA ASN A 224 -7.31 -4.92 -23.32
C ASN A 224 -7.77 -4.95 -21.86
N VAL A 225 -9.04 -4.63 -21.65
CA VAL A 225 -9.68 -4.74 -20.35
C VAL A 225 -10.13 -6.19 -20.22
N THR A 226 -9.31 -7.03 -19.60
CA THR A 226 -9.56 -8.45 -19.41
C THR A 226 -9.83 -8.79 -17.96
N GLN A 227 -10.59 -9.87 -17.77
CA GLN A 227 -10.83 -10.43 -16.46
C GLN A 227 -9.63 -11.28 -16.06
N GLY A 228 -9.13 -11.07 -14.85
CA GLY A 228 -8.16 -11.97 -14.25
C GLY A 228 -8.84 -13.27 -13.87
N VAL A 229 -8.42 -14.40 -14.46
CA VAL A 229 -8.92 -15.71 -14.09
C VAL A 229 -8.15 -16.19 -12.87
N LEU A 230 -8.85 -16.34 -11.74
CA LEU A 230 -8.31 -16.96 -10.54
C LEU A 230 -8.53 -18.46 -10.61
N ILE A 231 -7.48 -19.26 -10.75
CA ILE A 231 -7.50 -20.69 -10.48
C ILE A 231 -6.99 -20.87 -9.05
N ASP A 232 -7.85 -21.42 -8.18
CA ASP A 232 -7.54 -21.64 -6.74
C ASP A 232 -7.03 -20.40 -6.00
N GLY A 233 -7.61 -19.22 -6.31
CA GLY A 233 -7.23 -17.96 -5.71
C GLY A 233 -5.94 -17.34 -6.28
N LYS A 234 -5.39 -17.90 -7.35
CA LYS A 234 -4.15 -17.41 -8.00
C LYS A 234 -4.36 -17.28 -9.50
N LEU A 235 -3.77 -16.24 -10.10
CA LEU A 235 -3.79 -16.08 -11.55
C LEU A 235 -2.90 -17.13 -12.21
N PRO A 236 -3.42 -17.95 -13.12
CA PRO A 236 -2.57 -18.69 -14.03
C PRO A 236 -1.94 -17.68 -15.00
N MET A 237 -0.63 -17.71 -15.10
CA MET A 237 0.13 -16.90 -16.05
C MET A 237 0.16 -17.50 -17.46
N ASN A 238 -0.86 -18.22 -17.84
CA ASN A 238 -0.98 -18.68 -19.22
C ASN A 238 -1.86 -17.67 -19.97
N PRO A 239 -1.32 -16.94 -20.98
CA PRO A 239 -2.10 -16.00 -21.78
C PRO A 239 -3.35 -16.62 -22.41
N GLU A 240 -3.33 -17.93 -22.68
CA GLU A 240 -4.47 -18.66 -23.24
C GLU A 240 -5.64 -18.79 -22.27
N VAL A 241 -5.41 -18.67 -20.96
CA VAL A 241 -6.45 -18.76 -19.92
C VAL A 241 -7.04 -17.38 -19.57
N LEU A 242 -6.36 -16.30 -19.92
CA LEU A 242 -6.88 -14.93 -19.80
C LEU A 242 -7.93 -14.62 -20.89
N SER A 243 -8.10 -15.51 -21.85
CA SER A 243 -9.00 -15.30 -22.98
C SER A 243 -10.43 -15.70 -22.63
N GLY A 244 -11.29 -14.75 -22.38
CA GLY A 244 -12.66 -14.94 -22.80
C GLY A 244 -13.79 -14.66 -21.84
N ASP A 245 -13.60 -14.53 -20.52
CA ASP A 245 -14.71 -14.12 -19.67
C ASP A 245 -14.84 -12.58 -19.71
N MET A 246 -15.97 -12.13 -20.19
CA MET A 246 -16.28 -10.71 -20.28
C MET A 246 -16.40 -10.11 -18.87
N ILE A 247 -15.78 -8.95 -18.67
CA ILE A 247 -15.93 -8.18 -17.46
C ILE A 247 -17.39 -7.86 -17.21
N THR A 248 -17.88 -8.26 -16.06
CA THR A 248 -19.28 -8.10 -15.66
C THR A 248 -19.52 -6.74 -15.02
N ALA A 249 -20.78 -6.34 -14.89
CA ALA A 249 -21.16 -5.15 -14.14
C ALA A 249 -20.72 -5.23 -12.67
N ALA A 250 -20.65 -6.42 -12.08
CA ALA A 250 -20.16 -6.62 -10.71
C ALA A 250 -18.65 -6.29 -10.59
N ASN A 251 -17.84 -6.69 -11.56
CA ASN A 251 -16.41 -6.34 -11.59
C ASN A 251 -16.20 -4.83 -11.66
N TRP A 252 -16.96 -4.13 -12.52
CA TRP A 252 -16.94 -2.68 -12.61
C TRP A 252 -17.41 -1.99 -11.33
N TRP A 253 -18.43 -2.54 -10.66
CA TRP A 253 -18.87 -2.04 -9.35
C TRP A 253 -17.73 -2.11 -8.34
N TRP A 254 -17.07 -3.26 -8.22
CA TRP A 254 -15.92 -3.43 -7.31
C TRP A 254 -14.76 -2.52 -7.68
N MET A 255 -14.49 -2.31 -8.98
CA MET A 255 -13.47 -1.37 -9.43
C MET A 255 -13.78 0.06 -8.99
N ILE A 256 -15.02 0.51 -9.13
CA ILE A 256 -15.44 1.87 -8.70
C ILE A 256 -15.31 1.98 -7.16
N VAL A 257 -15.79 1.00 -6.42
CA VAL A 257 -15.67 0.98 -4.95
C VAL A 257 -14.20 1.00 -4.53
N LEU A 258 -13.37 0.18 -5.15
CA LEU A 258 -11.92 0.17 -4.92
C LEU A 258 -11.30 1.56 -5.19
N ALA A 259 -11.59 2.16 -6.33
CA ALA A 259 -11.00 3.43 -6.73
C ALA A 259 -11.45 4.61 -5.84
N VAL A 260 -12.74 4.64 -5.49
CA VAL A 260 -13.30 5.75 -4.70
C VAL A 260 -13.04 5.55 -3.22
N VAL A 261 -13.41 4.39 -2.66
CA VAL A 261 -13.33 4.13 -1.22
C VAL A 261 -11.96 3.61 -0.84
N GLY A 262 -11.50 2.53 -1.49
CA GLY A 262 -10.25 1.84 -1.16
C GLY A 262 -8.98 2.60 -1.58
N HIS A 263 -9.11 3.63 -2.43
CA HIS A 263 -7.98 4.43 -2.90
C HIS A 263 -8.15 5.93 -2.61
N ALA A 264 -9.01 6.65 -3.32
CA ALA A 264 -9.09 8.11 -3.20
C ALA A 264 -9.47 8.57 -1.78
N MET A 265 -10.59 8.10 -1.24
CA MET A 265 -11.03 8.47 0.11
C MET A 265 -10.09 7.96 1.19
N ALA A 266 -9.62 6.72 1.06
CA ALA A 266 -8.71 6.12 2.03
C ALA A 266 -7.45 6.97 2.22
N TRP A 267 -6.78 7.35 1.12
CA TRP A 267 -5.57 8.17 1.17
C TRP A 267 -5.83 9.59 1.68
N VAL A 268 -6.96 10.22 1.30
CA VAL A 268 -7.34 11.53 1.83
C VAL A 268 -7.58 11.45 3.34
N PHE A 269 -8.27 10.42 3.82
CA PHE A 269 -8.56 10.24 5.25
C PHE A 269 -7.29 9.96 6.06
N VAL A 270 -6.40 9.12 5.55
CA VAL A 270 -5.08 8.88 6.17
C VAL A 270 -4.26 10.17 6.22
N GLN A 271 -4.26 10.94 5.13
CA GLN A 271 -3.54 12.22 5.09
C GLN A 271 -4.08 13.23 6.10
N ILE A 272 -5.41 13.39 6.18
CA ILE A 272 -6.07 14.27 7.16
C ILE A 272 -5.74 13.82 8.59
N GLY A 273 -5.86 12.52 8.87
CA GLY A 273 -5.55 11.97 10.19
C GLY A 273 -4.10 12.17 10.58
N SER A 274 -3.17 11.92 9.65
CA SER A 274 -1.72 12.03 9.87
C SER A 274 -1.25 13.42 10.28
N VAL A 275 -1.92 14.46 9.78
CA VAL A 275 -1.59 15.86 10.14
C VAL A 275 -2.13 16.25 11.51
N ASN A 276 -3.23 15.63 11.96
CA ASN A 276 -3.92 16.01 13.20
C ASN A 276 -3.54 15.12 14.40
N LEU A 277 -2.84 14.01 14.19
CA LEU A 277 -2.41 13.08 15.24
C LEU A 277 -0.88 13.01 15.34
N ARG A 278 -0.39 12.49 16.47
CA ARG A 278 1.04 12.25 16.66
C ARG A 278 1.54 11.16 15.70
N PRO A 279 2.72 11.30 15.08
CA PRO A 279 3.25 10.34 14.11
C PRO A 279 3.30 8.88 14.63
N THR A 280 3.66 8.68 15.90
CA THR A 280 3.69 7.35 16.54
C THR A 280 2.31 6.71 16.62
N ILE A 281 1.26 7.49 16.88
CA ILE A 281 -0.12 7.00 16.90
C ILE A 281 -0.56 6.63 15.49
N VAL A 282 -0.28 7.49 14.51
CA VAL A 282 -0.61 7.23 13.09
C VAL A 282 0.05 5.96 12.61
N ALA A 283 1.36 5.79 12.88
CA ALA A 283 2.10 4.60 12.49
C ALA A 283 1.52 3.33 13.13
N GLY A 284 1.14 3.42 14.42
CA GLY A 284 0.48 2.32 15.11
C GLY A 284 -0.88 1.95 14.53
N LEU A 285 -1.68 2.94 14.21
CA LEU A 285 -2.99 2.72 13.59
C LEU A 285 -2.86 2.13 12.17
N LEU A 286 -1.89 2.57 11.38
CA LEU A 286 -1.63 2.03 10.04
C LEU A 286 -1.27 0.55 10.04
N LEU A 287 -0.71 0.01 11.13
CA LEU A 287 -0.49 -1.43 11.29
C LEU A 287 -1.77 -2.26 11.32
N LEU A 288 -2.90 -1.65 11.67
CA LEU A 288 -4.19 -2.36 11.63
C LEU A 288 -4.55 -2.78 10.20
N SER A 289 -4.07 -2.07 9.16
CA SER A 289 -4.36 -2.44 7.77
C SER A 289 -3.82 -3.84 7.42
N PRO A 290 -2.52 -4.15 7.50
CA PRO A 290 -2.03 -5.49 7.18
C PRO A 290 -2.55 -6.57 8.14
N ILE A 291 -2.75 -6.25 9.42
CA ILE A 291 -3.35 -7.19 10.38
C ILE A 291 -4.76 -7.55 9.95
N THR A 292 -5.60 -6.55 9.63
CA THR A 292 -6.97 -6.79 9.18
C THR A 292 -6.99 -7.60 7.88
N THR A 293 -6.13 -7.26 6.91
CA THR A 293 -6.05 -7.99 5.63
C THR A 293 -5.68 -9.46 5.85
N VAL A 294 -4.64 -9.74 6.66
CA VAL A 294 -4.21 -11.11 6.97
C VAL A 294 -5.32 -11.93 7.65
N LEU A 295 -6.06 -11.31 8.56
CA LEU A 295 -7.14 -11.99 9.28
C LEU A 295 -8.38 -12.23 8.41
N VAL A 296 -8.67 -11.36 7.45
CA VAL A 296 -9.89 -11.41 6.64
C VAL A 296 -9.68 -12.16 5.32
N ALA A 297 -8.50 -12.10 4.72
CA ALA A 297 -8.20 -12.73 3.43
C ALA A 297 -8.51 -14.23 3.35
N PRO A 298 -8.25 -15.05 4.39
CA PRO A 298 -8.64 -16.48 4.36
C PRO A 298 -10.15 -16.70 4.17
N TYR A 299 -10.97 -15.84 4.78
CA TYR A 299 -12.43 -15.96 4.75
C TYR A 299 -13.06 -15.41 3.46
N THR A 300 -12.46 -14.37 2.89
CA THR A 300 -13.01 -13.68 1.71
C THR A 300 -12.43 -14.19 0.40
N SER A 301 -11.16 -14.58 0.41
CA SER A 301 -10.43 -14.95 -0.81
C SER A 301 -9.94 -16.41 -0.80
N GLY A 302 -10.32 -17.20 0.21
CA GLY A 302 -9.91 -18.61 0.34
C GLY A 302 -8.39 -18.81 0.50
N GLU A 303 -7.66 -17.79 0.98
CA GLU A 303 -6.21 -17.87 1.13
C GLU A 303 -5.82 -18.82 2.25
N SER A 304 -4.94 -19.79 1.97
CA SER A 304 -4.30 -20.61 2.98
C SER A 304 -2.95 -20.01 3.37
N ILE A 305 -2.70 -19.87 4.66
CA ILE A 305 -1.44 -19.36 5.20
C ILE A 305 -0.73 -20.54 5.88
N SER A 306 0.50 -20.86 5.44
CA SER A 306 1.30 -21.91 6.06
C SER A 306 1.79 -21.49 7.46
N LEU A 307 2.24 -22.46 8.24
CA LEU A 307 2.80 -22.18 9.57
C LEU A 307 4.04 -21.27 9.47
N LEU A 308 4.92 -21.51 8.49
CA LEU A 308 6.12 -20.70 8.29
C LEU A 308 5.77 -19.27 7.89
N GLN A 309 4.79 -19.10 6.99
CA GLN A 309 4.26 -17.79 6.63
C GLN A 309 3.65 -17.06 7.83
N ALA A 310 2.86 -17.75 8.65
CA ALA A 310 2.28 -17.18 9.87
C ALA A 310 3.36 -16.71 10.86
N ILE A 311 4.43 -17.48 11.06
CA ILE A 311 5.59 -17.08 11.87
C ILE A 311 6.25 -15.83 11.27
N GLY A 312 6.49 -15.81 9.96
CA GLY A 312 7.06 -14.66 9.26
C GLY A 312 6.22 -13.39 9.44
N ILE A 313 4.91 -13.50 9.27
CA ILE A 313 3.94 -12.41 9.48
C ILE A 313 4.05 -11.84 10.90
N VAL A 314 4.05 -12.71 11.92
CA VAL A 314 4.18 -12.30 13.32
C VAL A 314 5.50 -11.58 13.57
N ILE A 315 6.62 -12.09 13.03
CA ILE A 315 7.94 -11.46 13.15
C ILE A 315 7.92 -10.05 12.54
N VAL A 316 7.41 -9.89 11.32
CA VAL A 316 7.35 -8.59 10.64
C VAL A 316 6.47 -7.62 11.41
N LEU A 317 5.24 -8.02 11.78
CA LEU A 317 4.32 -7.15 12.49
C LEU A 317 4.84 -6.75 13.89
N ALA A 318 5.49 -7.67 14.60
CA ALA A 318 6.11 -7.38 15.89
C ALA A 318 7.29 -6.39 15.75
N ALA A 319 8.15 -6.58 14.74
CA ALA A 319 9.26 -5.67 14.47
C ALA A 319 8.76 -4.27 14.09
N VAL A 320 7.69 -4.18 13.27
CA VAL A 320 7.03 -2.93 12.90
C VAL A 320 6.43 -2.24 14.12
N ALA A 321 5.73 -3.00 14.98
CA ALA A 321 5.15 -2.49 16.21
C ALA A 321 6.22 -1.93 17.17
N TYR A 322 7.33 -2.64 17.30
CA TYR A 322 8.46 -2.21 18.12
C TYR A 322 9.12 -0.95 17.55
N GLN A 323 9.40 -0.91 16.24
CA GLN A 323 10.02 0.26 15.57
C GLN A 323 9.19 1.53 15.70
N ASN A 324 7.87 1.40 15.78
CA ASN A 324 6.94 2.53 15.94
C ASN A 324 6.61 2.84 17.42
N ASP A 325 7.42 2.34 18.37
CA ASP A 325 7.25 2.56 19.82
C ASP A 325 5.87 2.16 20.36
N LEU A 326 5.15 1.25 19.70
CA LEU A 326 3.80 0.85 20.14
C LEU A 326 3.81 0.17 21.50
N HIS A 327 4.89 -0.52 21.85
CA HIS A 327 5.08 -1.10 23.17
C HIS A 327 5.00 -0.04 24.30
N THR A 328 5.52 1.17 24.08
CA THR A 328 5.44 2.28 25.04
C THR A 328 4.02 2.84 25.15
N VAL A 329 3.30 2.89 24.01
CA VAL A 329 1.89 3.33 23.97
C VAL A 329 1.01 2.35 24.75
N PHE A 330 1.15 1.04 24.51
CA PHE A 330 0.43 0.01 25.25
C PHE A 330 0.78 0.04 26.74
N TRP A 331 2.07 0.13 27.10
CA TRP A 331 2.49 0.20 28.49
C TRP A 331 1.90 1.39 29.25
N ASN A 332 1.83 2.55 28.60
CA ASN A 332 1.25 3.75 29.18
C ASN A 332 -0.28 3.68 29.32
N LEU A 333 -0.97 3.03 28.39
CA LEU A 333 -2.41 2.77 28.48
C LEU A 333 -2.73 1.86 29.69
N PHE A 334 -1.98 0.78 29.89
CA PHE A 334 -2.18 -0.14 31.02
C PHE A 334 -1.79 0.50 32.39
N ARG A 335 -0.80 1.40 32.41
CA ARG A 335 -0.45 2.14 33.64
C ARG A 335 -1.44 3.27 33.96
N GLY A 336 -2.01 3.93 32.94
CA GLY A 336 -3.01 4.98 33.12
C GLY A 336 -4.39 4.47 33.57
N ALA A 337 -4.70 3.18 33.31
CA ALA A 337 -5.92 2.53 33.77
C ALA A 337 -5.86 2.11 35.27
N LYS A 338 -4.71 2.29 35.94
CA LYS A 338 -4.52 2.00 37.37
C LYS A 338 -4.51 3.26 38.25
N LYS A 339 -4.87 4.40 37.73
CA LYS A 339 -5.17 5.63 38.45
C LYS A 339 -6.62 6.04 38.18
#